data_2cb44aa1e56965946d23f900e7cd8cc8
#
_entry.id   2cb44aa1e56965946d23f900e7cd8cc8
#
_cell.length_a   1.000
_cell.length_b   1.000
_cell.length_c   1.000
_cell.angle_alpha   90.00
_cell.angle_beta   90.00
_cell.angle_gamma   90.00
#
_symmetry.space_group_name_H-M   'P 1'
#
loop_
_entity.id
_entity.type
_entity.pdbx_description
1 polymer ?
#
loop_
_entity_poly.entity_id
_entity_poly.type
_entity_poly.pdbx_seq_one_letter_code
_entity_poly.pdbx_strand_id
1 'polypeptide(L)'
;MKLPVYATTGQKIGYYGFLTYFGLVFFFLIAPIFVVLPLSFSSSPFFEFTREFMSFEPEAWSLKWYRNMLNICSVEMTTVCTDKWMRGTVNSFYIGIISTLIATTLGTLAALGLSRPHMPFRALIMAILISPMIVPLIITAAGMFLFYSKLGITHSFTGLILAHTALGTPFVVITVTATLTGFDNNLIRASQSLGADTMRTFFKVIMPLILPGVVSGALFAFITSFDEVVVVLFVGSVEQITIPRQMWAGLRQEISPTILSMATCLVALSIALLTTVELLRRRSERLRGIKQR
;
A
#
# COMPACT_ATOMS: atom_id res chain seq x y z
N MET A 1 26.12 -11.65 6.67
CA MET A 1 27.47 -12.17 6.31
C MET A 1 28.15 -12.64 7.58
N LYS A 2 28.76 -13.82 7.61
CA LYS A 2 29.57 -14.25 8.76
C LYS A 2 30.96 -13.70 8.59
N LEU A 3 31.56 -13.19 9.67
CA LEU A 3 32.95 -12.75 9.66
C LEU A 3 33.86 -13.95 9.32
N PRO A 4 34.90 -13.77 8.50
CA PRO A 4 35.88 -14.81 8.26
C PRO A 4 36.63 -15.15 9.56
N VAL A 5 37.08 -16.41 9.69
CA VAL A 5 37.72 -16.91 10.89
C VAL A 5 39.01 -16.10 11.27
N TYR A 6 39.67 -15.51 10.27
CA TYR A 6 40.87 -14.72 10.40
C TYR A 6 40.61 -13.21 10.57
N ALA A 7 39.36 -12.78 10.86
CA ALA A 7 39.06 -11.37 11.05
C ALA A 7 39.85 -10.75 12.21
N THR A 8 40.47 -9.59 11.97
CA THR A 8 41.18 -8.80 12.97
C THR A 8 40.24 -8.24 14.04
N THR A 9 40.79 -7.89 15.21
CA THR A 9 39.98 -7.31 16.30
C THR A 9 39.25 -6.04 15.87
N GLY A 10 39.88 -5.18 15.06
CA GLY A 10 39.21 -4.00 14.49
C GLY A 10 38.06 -4.32 13.57
N GLN A 11 38.18 -5.35 12.73
CA GLN A 11 37.08 -5.82 11.85
C GLN A 11 35.91 -6.40 12.65
N LYS A 12 36.21 -7.11 13.76
CA LYS A 12 35.17 -7.62 14.68
C LYS A 12 34.41 -6.48 15.36
N ILE A 13 35.14 -5.50 15.91
CA ILE A 13 34.54 -4.32 16.55
C ILE A 13 33.67 -3.55 15.54
N GLY A 14 34.21 -3.30 14.34
CA GLY A 14 33.45 -2.63 13.29
C GLY A 14 32.15 -3.39 12.88
N TYR A 15 32.26 -4.71 12.75
CA TYR A 15 31.10 -5.55 12.40
C TYR A 15 30.02 -5.56 13.49
N TYR A 16 30.42 -5.75 14.77
CA TYR A 16 29.45 -5.73 15.86
C TYR A 16 28.90 -4.33 16.11
N GLY A 17 29.73 -3.28 15.98
CA GLY A 17 29.26 -1.90 16.04
C GLY A 17 28.22 -1.58 14.96
N PHE A 18 28.48 -2.01 13.73
CA PHE A 18 27.52 -1.91 12.62
C PHE A 18 26.21 -2.68 12.92
N LEU A 19 26.31 -3.93 13.40
CA LEU A 19 25.15 -4.74 13.73
C LEU A 19 24.32 -4.11 14.86
N THR A 20 24.99 -3.58 15.90
CA THR A 20 24.33 -2.87 17.02
C THR A 20 23.61 -1.61 16.52
N TYR A 21 24.29 -0.81 15.68
CA TYR A 21 23.67 0.38 15.09
C TYR A 21 22.42 0.05 14.30
N PHE A 22 22.47 -0.96 13.41
CA PHE A 22 21.29 -1.41 12.66
C PHE A 22 20.22 -1.97 13.59
N GLY A 23 20.58 -2.74 14.61
CA GLY A 23 19.65 -3.25 15.61
C GLY A 23 18.90 -2.12 16.33
N LEU A 24 19.61 -1.05 16.72
CA LEU A 24 18.99 0.13 17.34
C LEU A 24 18.06 0.88 16.37
N VAL A 25 18.45 1.05 15.11
CA VAL A 25 17.60 1.67 14.10
C VAL A 25 16.32 0.84 13.88
N PHE A 26 16.44 -0.49 13.73
CA PHE A 26 15.27 -1.36 13.59
C PHE A 26 14.38 -1.34 14.83
N PHE A 27 14.99 -1.38 16.02
CA PHE A 27 14.23 -1.27 17.27
C PHE A 27 13.45 0.05 17.33
N PHE A 28 14.08 1.17 17.00
CA PHE A 28 13.43 2.49 16.99
C PHE A 28 12.26 2.54 15.99
N LEU A 29 12.41 1.95 14.80
CA LEU A 29 11.36 1.91 13.78
C LEU A 29 10.17 1.02 14.19
N ILE A 30 10.42 -0.06 14.92
CA ILE A 30 9.38 -1.02 15.32
C ILE A 30 8.77 -0.65 16.68
N ALA A 31 9.47 0.12 17.51
CA ALA A 31 9.02 0.50 18.86
C ALA A 31 7.58 1.08 18.90
N PRO A 32 7.15 1.96 17.99
CA PRO A 32 5.76 2.44 18.00
C PRO A 32 4.72 1.32 17.87
N ILE A 33 5.02 0.27 17.11
CA ILE A 33 4.11 -0.88 16.94
C ILE A 33 3.95 -1.63 18.26
N PHE A 34 5.04 -1.81 19.03
CA PHE A 34 5.00 -2.43 20.35
C PHE A 34 4.22 -1.61 21.37
N VAL A 35 4.04 -0.31 21.17
CA VAL A 35 3.20 0.55 22.01
C VAL A 35 1.73 0.47 21.56
N VAL A 36 1.47 0.57 20.26
CA VAL A 36 0.10 0.58 19.70
C VAL A 36 -0.62 -0.73 19.93
N LEU A 37 0.05 -1.86 19.71
CA LEU A 37 -0.54 -3.20 19.84
C LEU A 37 -1.16 -3.46 21.24
N PRO A 38 -0.42 -3.35 22.35
CA PRO A 38 -1.00 -3.58 23.66
C PRO A 38 -2.10 -2.55 24.00
N LEU A 39 -1.86 -1.26 23.72
CA LEU A 39 -2.83 -0.22 24.01
C LEU A 39 -4.17 -0.39 23.28
N SER A 40 -4.19 -1.06 22.13
CA SER A 40 -5.44 -1.37 21.44
C SER A 40 -6.37 -2.29 22.21
N PHE A 41 -5.85 -3.01 23.20
CA PHE A 41 -6.61 -3.88 24.12
C PHE A 41 -6.88 -3.22 25.48
N SER A 42 -6.46 -1.97 25.72
CA SER A 42 -6.70 -1.28 26.98
C SER A 42 -8.18 -0.98 27.17
N SER A 43 -8.67 -1.12 28.42
CA SER A 43 -10.03 -0.69 28.80
C SER A 43 -10.12 0.83 29.01
N SER A 44 -8.97 1.55 29.14
CA SER A 44 -8.93 3.00 29.30
C SER A 44 -9.51 3.74 28.08
N PRO A 45 -10.23 4.86 28.28
CA PRO A 45 -10.66 5.73 27.19
C PRO A 45 -9.51 6.61 26.64
N PHE A 46 -8.34 6.57 27.24
CA PHE A 46 -7.18 7.38 26.87
C PHE A 46 -6.00 6.52 26.40
N PHE A 47 -5.05 7.15 25.68
CA PHE A 47 -3.81 6.50 25.21
C PHE A 47 -2.77 6.46 26.32
N GLU A 48 -3.04 5.73 27.36
CA GLU A 48 -2.15 5.64 28.52
C GLU A 48 -1.98 4.19 28.99
N PHE A 49 -0.82 3.92 29.54
CA PHE A 49 -0.54 2.69 30.27
C PHE A 49 -0.96 2.87 31.71
N THR A 50 -2.17 2.45 32.07
CA THR A 50 -2.62 2.49 33.47
C THR A 50 -1.85 1.48 34.31
N ARG A 51 -1.82 1.68 35.64
CA ARG A 51 -1.10 0.79 36.56
C ARG A 51 -1.69 -0.63 36.50
N GLU A 52 -3.01 -0.73 36.44
CA GLU A 52 -3.77 -1.97 36.36
C GLU A 52 -3.44 -2.72 35.06
N PHE A 53 -3.30 -1.97 33.94
CA PHE A 53 -2.91 -2.53 32.65
C PHE A 53 -1.47 -3.09 32.67
N MET A 54 -0.54 -2.38 33.32
CA MET A 54 0.84 -2.83 33.49
C MET A 54 0.97 -4.01 34.46
N SER A 55 0.05 -4.15 35.40
CA SER A 55 -0.05 -5.28 36.34
C SER A 55 -0.77 -6.50 35.75
N PHE A 56 -1.19 -6.43 34.47
CA PHE A 56 -1.93 -7.50 33.78
C PHE A 56 -3.27 -7.88 34.49
N GLU A 57 -3.92 -6.92 35.11
CA GLU A 57 -5.24 -7.15 35.71
C GLU A 57 -6.29 -7.44 34.62
N PRO A 58 -7.10 -8.50 34.73
CA PRO A 58 -8.06 -8.89 33.68
C PRO A 58 -9.03 -7.78 33.27
N GLU A 59 -9.45 -6.93 34.24
CA GLU A 59 -10.39 -5.83 34.03
C GLU A 59 -9.82 -4.69 33.19
N ALA A 60 -8.47 -4.54 33.16
CA ALA A 60 -7.78 -3.53 32.36
C ALA A 60 -7.67 -3.90 30.88
N TRP A 61 -7.96 -5.16 30.52
CA TRP A 61 -7.90 -5.67 29.16
C TRP A 61 -9.30 -5.84 28.57
N SER A 62 -9.57 -5.25 27.41
CA SER A 62 -10.88 -5.26 26.80
C SER A 62 -10.83 -5.23 25.28
N LEU A 63 -11.79 -5.90 24.65
CA LEU A 63 -12.03 -5.85 23.20
C LEU A 63 -13.08 -4.79 22.80
N LYS A 64 -13.44 -3.88 23.71
CA LYS A 64 -14.52 -2.90 23.47
C LYS A 64 -14.26 -2.02 22.24
N TRP A 65 -13.00 -1.65 21.99
CA TRP A 65 -12.62 -0.81 20.86
C TRP A 65 -12.73 -1.54 19.52
N TYR A 66 -12.46 -2.85 19.50
CA TYR A 66 -12.69 -3.70 18.34
C TYR A 66 -14.17 -3.88 18.05
N ARG A 67 -15.00 -4.04 19.10
CA ARG A 67 -16.47 -4.10 18.96
C ARG A 67 -17.02 -2.78 18.43
N ASN A 68 -16.54 -1.64 18.93
CA ASN A 68 -16.91 -0.31 18.43
C ASN A 68 -16.51 -0.14 16.94
N MET A 69 -15.28 -0.55 16.57
CA MET A 69 -14.82 -0.53 15.19
C MET A 69 -15.72 -1.36 14.27
N LEU A 70 -16.17 -2.53 14.72
CA LEU A 70 -17.04 -3.44 13.96
C LEU A 70 -18.53 -3.08 14.05
N ASN A 71 -18.87 -1.98 14.71
CA ASN A 71 -20.27 -1.56 14.96
C ASN A 71 -21.10 -2.62 15.70
N ILE A 72 -20.46 -3.44 16.54
CA ILE A 72 -21.10 -4.43 17.41
C ILE A 72 -21.39 -3.75 18.73
N CYS A 73 -22.61 -3.22 18.89
CA CYS A 73 -23.01 -2.47 20.05
C CYS A 73 -23.66 -3.38 21.08
N SER A 74 -23.17 -3.35 22.33
CA SER A 74 -23.87 -3.89 23.49
C SER A 74 -24.53 -2.75 24.27
N VAL A 75 -25.62 -3.07 24.94
CA VAL A 75 -26.44 -2.11 25.74
C VAL A 75 -25.64 -1.41 26.86
N GLU A 76 -24.50 -1.97 27.25
CA GLU A 76 -23.61 -1.43 28.29
C GLU A 76 -22.62 -0.37 27.80
N MET A 77 -22.50 -0.17 26.47
CA MET A 77 -21.60 0.85 25.93
C MET A 77 -22.29 2.22 25.92
N THR A 78 -21.85 3.10 26.81
CA THR A 78 -22.22 4.52 26.82
C THR A 78 -21.64 5.32 25.65
N THR A 79 -20.78 4.71 24.83
CA THR A 79 -20.20 5.31 23.62
C THR A 79 -21.13 5.13 22.44
N VAL A 80 -21.41 6.23 21.74
CA VAL A 80 -22.25 6.23 20.54
C VAL A 80 -21.62 5.30 19.49
N CYS A 81 -22.30 4.21 19.19
CA CYS A 81 -21.92 3.34 18.09
C CYS A 81 -22.03 4.11 16.77
N THR A 82 -20.98 4.06 15.98
CA THR A 82 -20.93 4.71 14.69
C THR A 82 -20.48 3.72 13.63
N ASP A 83 -21.18 3.72 12.51
CA ASP A 83 -20.82 2.92 11.34
C ASP A 83 -19.63 3.48 10.56
N LYS A 84 -19.07 4.63 10.97
CA LYS A 84 -18.01 5.34 10.25
C LYS A 84 -16.77 4.47 9.97
N TRP A 85 -16.36 3.64 10.94
CA TRP A 85 -15.21 2.77 10.78
C TRP A 85 -15.46 1.65 9.78
N MET A 86 -16.61 1.00 9.87
CA MET A 86 -17.00 -0.06 8.93
C MET A 86 -17.19 0.51 7.52
N ARG A 87 -17.88 1.64 7.40
CA ARG A 87 -18.04 2.35 6.14
C ARG A 87 -16.70 2.78 5.55
N GLY A 88 -15.81 3.35 6.40
CA GLY A 88 -14.44 3.71 6.00
C GLY A 88 -13.66 2.51 5.48
N THR A 89 -13.81 1.34 6.12
CA THR A 89 -13.16 0.10 5.70
C THR A 89 -13.67 -0.35 4.33
N VAL A 90 -14.98 -0.46 4.15
CA VAL A 90 -15.58 -0.86 2.87
C VAL A 90 -15.19 0.12 1.75
N ASN A 91 -15.25 1.42 2.00
CA ASN A 91 -14.88 2.45 1.02
C ASN A 91 -13.39 2.37 0.64
N SER A 92 -12.49 2.18 1.62
CA SER A 92 -11.05 2.06 1.34
C SER A 92 -10.75 0.88 0.43
N PHE A 93 -11.35 -0.28 0.69
CA PHE A 93 -11.19 -1.45 -0.18
C PHE A 93 -11.84 -1.25 -1.53
N TYR A 94 -13.05 -0.69 -1.59
CA TYR A 94 -13.75 -0.43 -2.83
C TYR A 94 -12.96 0.52 -3.75
N ILE A 95 -12.56 1.69 -3.23
CA ILE A 95 -11.78 2.66 -3.98
C ILE A 95 -10.41 2.06 -4.33
N GLY A 96 -9.72 1.46 -3.36
CA GLY A 96 -8.39 0.89 -3.54
C GLY A 96 -8.33 -0.20 -4.60
N ILE A 97 -9.27 -1.14 -4.60
CA ILE A 97 -9.29 -2.24 -5.57
C ILE A 97 -9.62 -1.72 -6.97
N ILE A 98 -10.67 -0.90 -7.12
CA ILE A 98 -11.09 -0.44 -8.45
C ILE A 98 -10.03 0.49 -9.05
N SER A 99 -9.50 1.44 -8.29
CA SER A 99 -8.45 2.33 -8.79
C SER A 99 -7.18 1.55 -9.15
N THR A 100 -6.82 0.53 -8.37
CA THR A 100 -5.67 -0.34 -8.67
C THR A 100 -5.86 -1.12 -9.97
N LEU A 101 -7.04 -1.70 -10.19
CA LEU A 101 -7.33 -2.42 -11.44
C LEU A 101 -7.21 -1.51 -12.66
N ILE A 102 -7.78 -0.31 -12.57
CA ILE A 102 -7.70 0.68 -13.66
C ILE A 102 -6.25 1.15 -13.85
N ALA A 103 -5.55 1.53 -12.77
CA ALA A 103 -4.16 1.98 -12.83
C ALA A 103 -3.23 0.89 -13.37
N THR A 104 -3.45 -0.38 -12.99
CA THR A 104 -2.66 -1.51 -13.47
C THR A 104 -2.87 -1.73 -14.96
N THR A 105 -4.09 -1.67 -15.42
CA THR A 105 -4.41 -1.83 -16.84
C THR A 105 -3.81 -0.69 -17.67
N LEU A 106 -4.10 0.56 -17.30
CA LEU A 106 -3.60 1.75 -18.02
C LEU A 106 -2.09 1.86 -17.94
N GLY A 107 -1.50 1.65 -16.77
CA GLY A 107 -0.06 1.71 -16.55
C GLY A 107 0.71 0.62 -17.32
N THR A 108 0.16 -0.61 -17.38
CA THR A 108 0.76 -1.69 -18.17
C THR A 108 0.70 -1.38 -19.67
N LEU A 109 -0.43 -0.89 -20.18
CA LEU A 109 -0.56 -0.48 -21.58
C LEU A 109 0.40 0.66 -21.92
N ALA A 110 0.52 1.67 -21.05
CA ALA A 110 1.47 2.76 -21.20
C ALA A 110 2.92 2.26 -21.21
N ALA A 111 3.28 1.36 -20.28
CA ALA A 111 4.63 0.78 -20.22
C ALA A 111 4.97 -0.03 -21.46
N LEU A 112 4.04 -0.80 -22.01
CA LEU A 112 4.21 -1.54 -23.26
C LEU A 112 4.45 -0.59 -24.46
N GLY A 113 3.72 0.53 -24.50
CA GLY A 113 3.94 1.57 -25.50
C GLY A 113 5.32 2.21 -25.37
N LEU A 114 5.68 2.64 -24.15
CA LEU A 114 6.95 3.29 -23.82
C LEU A 114 8.19 2.39 -24.02
N SER A 115 8.02 1.08 -24.01
CA SER A 115 9.10 0.11 -24.22
C SER A 115 9.48 -0.07 -25.68
N ARG A 116 8.68 0.45 -26.62
CA ARG A 116 8.96 0.33 -28.06
C ARG A 116 10.17 1.19 -28.45
N PRO A 117 11.14 0.67 -29.23
CA PRO A 117 12.37 1.39 -29.58
C PRO A 117 12.11 2.71 -30.33
N HIS A 118 11.04 2.78 -31.11
CA HIS A 118 10.71 3.92 -31.98
C HIS A 118 9.57 4.79 -31.41
N MET A 119 9.31 4.72 -30.09
CA MET A 119 8.27 5.55 -29.48
C MET A 119 8.67 7.04 -29.52
N PRO A 120 7.95 7.90 -30.25
CA PRO A 120 8.25 9.34 -30.29
C PRO A 120 7.94 9.97 -28.92
N PHE A 121 8.68 11.00 -28.55
CA PHE A 121 8.50 11.76 -27.30
C PHE A 121 8.47 10.91 -26.02
N ARG A 122 9.13 9.75 -26.02
CA ARG A 122 9.13 8.81 -24.89
C ARG A 122 9.45 9.48 -23.55
N ALA A 123 10.49 10.34 -23.51
CA ALA A 123 10.89 11.04 -22.28
C ALA A 123 9.81 12.00 -21.77
N LEU A 124 9.17 12.75 -22.67
CA LEU A 124 8.09 13.67 -22.32
C LEU A 124 6.86 12.92 -21.80
N ILE A 125 6.44 11.86 -22.49
CA ILE A 125 5.29 11.05 -22.07
C ILE A 125 5.56 10.42 -20.69
N MET A 126 6.76 9.88 -20.50
CA MET A 126 7.17 9.33 -19.19
C MET A 126 7.13 10.42 -18.11
N ALA A 127 7.64 11.61 -18.37
CA ALA A 127 7.62 12.73 -17.42
C ALA A 127 6.18 13.14 -17.04
N ILE A 128 5.27 13.19 -18.01
CA ILE A 128 3.85 13.48 -17.77
C ILE A 128 3.21 12.38 -16.93
N LEU A 129 3.45 11.11 -17.25
CA LEU A 129 2.86 9.99 -16.51
C LEU A 129 3.37 9.90 -15.06
N ILE A 130 4.60 10.32 -14.79
CA ILE A 130 5.20 10.30 -13.45
C ILE A 130 4.90 11.61 -12.69
N SER A 131 4.47 12.68 -13.36
CA SER A 131 4.26 13.99 -12.75
C SER A 131 3.38 14.00 -11.49
N PRO A 132 2.30 13.19 -11.37
CA PRO A 132 1.50 13.16 -10.15
C PRO A 132 2.28 12.73 -8.90
N MET A 133 3.35 11.95 -9.08
CA MET A 133 4.21 11.50 -7.99
C MET A 133 5.25 12.56 -7.58
N ILE A 134 5.61 13.46 -8.47
CA ILE A 134 6.64 14.49 -8.26
C ILE A 134 6.02 15.77 -7.66
N VAL A 135 4.81 16.13 -8.11
CA VAL A 135 4.11 17.33 -7.63
C VAL A 135 3.66 17.13 -6.18
N PRO A 136 3.83 18.14 -5.30
CA PRO A 136 3.32 18.04 -3.93
C PRO A 136 1.84 17.64 -3.90
N LEU A 137 1.52 16.62 -3.13
CA LEU A 137 0.21 15.97 -3.15
C LEU A 137 -0.95 16.93 -2.87
N ILE A 138 -0.75 17.92 -1.98
CA ILE A 138 -1.78 18.91 -1.65
C ILE A 138 -2.12 19.80 -2.87
N ILE A 139 -1.13 20.12 -3.70
CA ILE A 139 -1.34 20.90 -4.94
C ILE A 139 -2.10 20.05 -5.95
N THR A 140 -1.71 18.80 -6.09
CA THR A 140 -2.39 17.83 -6.97
C THR A 140 -3.85 17.64 -6.53
N ALA A 141 -4.11 17.46 -5.24
CA ALA A 141 -5.45 17.29 -4.69
C ALA A 141 -6.33 18.53 -4.90
N ALA A 142 -5.79 19.73 -4.67
CA ALA A 142 -6.49 20.98 -4.93
C ALA A 142 -6.79 21.18 -6.42
N GLY A 143 -5.83 20.86 -7.30
CA GLY A 143 -6.02 20.89 -8.75
C GLY A 143 -7.10 19.92 -9.21
N MET A 144 -7.07 18.67 -8.69
CA MET A 144 -8.11 17.66 -8.96
C MET A 144 -9.49 18.14 -8.48
N PHE A 145 -9.58 18.72 -7.27
CA PHE A 145 -10.82 19.25 -6.76
C PHE A 145 -11.41 20.32 -7.69
N LEU A 146 -10.61 21.32 -8.10
CA LEU A 146 -11.07 22.38 -8.99
C LEU A 146 -11.50 21.83 -10.38
N PHE A 147 -10.74 20.90 -10.91
CA PHE A 147 -11.06 20.28 -12.19
C PHE A 147 -12.33 19.41 -12.11
N TYR A 148 -12.44 18.57 -11.10
CA TYR A 148 -13.58 17.66 -10.91
C TYR A 148 -14.85 18.43 -10.52
N SER A 149 -14.72 19.57 -9.84
CA SER A 149 -15.85 20.44 -9.56
C SER A 149 -16.49 20.99 -10.84
N LYS A 150 -15.67 21.37 -11.83
CA LYS A 150 -16.17 21.79 -13.15
C LYS A 150 -16.85 20.67 -13.93
N LEU A 151 -16.43 19.42 -13.70
CA LEU A 151 -17.04 18.24 -14.32
C LEU A 151 -18.23 17.67 -13.53
N GLY A 152 -18.52 18.22 -12.34
CA GLY A 152 -19.61 17.73 -11.49
C GLY A 152 -19.38 16.35 -10.87
N ILE A 153 -18.11 15.90 -10.77
CA ILE A 153 -17.75 14.57 -10.23
C ILE A 153 -17.03 14.63 -8.86
N THR A 154 -16.91 15.82 -8.25
CA THR A 154 -16.52 15.93 -6.83
C THR A 154 -17.56 15.28 -5.95
N HIS A 155 -17.16 14.88 -4.74
CA HIS A 155 -18.02 14.24 -3.74
C HIS A 155 -18.68 12.94 -4.25
N SER A 156 -18.01 12.24 -5.18
CA SER A 156 -18.46 10.98 -5.75
C SER A 156 -17.37 9.91 -5.69
N PHE A 157 -17.76 8.65 -5.67
CA PHE A 157 -16.83 7.52 -5.79
C PHE A 157 -16.05 7.56 -7.11
N THR A 158 -16.71 7.97 -8.20
CA THR A 158 -16.06 8.10 -9.52
C THR A 158 -14.89 9.09 -9.47
N GLY A 159 -15.10 10.28 -8.89
CA GLY A 159 -14.04 11.28 -8.75
C GLY A 159 -12.87 10.76 -7.93
N LEU A 160 -13.14 10.08 -6.80
CA LEU A 160 -12.09 9.49 -5.97
C LEU A 160 -11.35 8.36 -6.68
N ILE A 161 -12.06 7.45 -7.35
CA ILE A 161 -11.44 6.35 -8.09
C ILE A 161 -10.52 6.89 -9.19
N LEU A 162 -10.94 7.90 -9.95
CA LEU A 162 -10.12 8.52 -10.98
C LEU A 162 -8.89 9.21 -10.39
N ALA A 163 -9.05 9.91 -9.27
CA ALA A 163 -7.94 10.55 -8.58
C ALA A 163 -6.91 9.54 -8.07
N HIS A 164 -7.36 8.49 -7.39
CA HIS A 164 -6.50 7.42 -6.89
C HIS A 164 -5.84 6.64 -8.05
N THR A 165 -6.56 6.45 -9.16
CA THR A 165 -5.99 5.86 -10.40
C THR A 165 -4.84 6.72 -10.92
N ALA A 166 -5.01 8.03 -10.99
CA ALA A 166 -3.96 8.94 -11.46
C ALA A 166 -2.71 8.89 -10.55
N LEU A 167 -2.89 8.78 -9.23
CA LEU A 167 -1.78 8.65 -8.28
C LEU A 167 -1.10 7.26 -8.33
N GLY A 168 -1.85 6.20 -8.58
CA GLY A 168 -1.34 4.82 -8.64
C GLY A 168 -0.65 4.48 -9.96
N THR A 169 -1.08 5.08 -11.08
CA THR A 169 -0.57 4.77 -12.43
C THR A 169 0.95 4.91 -12.58
N PRO A 170 1.63 5.94 -12.04
CA PRO A 170 3.09 6.08 -12.09
C PRO A 170 3.84 4.85 -11.60
N PHE A 171 3.39 4.25 -10.49
CA PHE A 171 4.04 3.08 -9.91
C PHE A 171 4.00 1.88 -10.85
N VAL A 172 2.86 1.66 -11.50
CA VAL A 172 2.70 0.58 -12.48
C VAL A 172 3.57 0.84 -13.70
N VAL A 173 3.55 2.06 -14.24
CA VAL A 173 4.37 2.44 -15.40
C VAL A 173 5.85 2.20 -15.13
N ILE A 174 6.35 2.64 -13.97
CA ILE A 174 7.77 2.48 -13.61
C ILE A 174 8.14 1.00 -13.46
N THR A 175 7.38 0.22 -12.71
CA THR A 175 7.71 -1.19 -12.42
C THR A 175 7.62 -2.07 -13.65
N VAL A 176 6.58 -1.88 -14.46
CA VAL A 176 6.40 -2.66 -15.71
C VAL A 176 7.42 -2.25 -16.75
N THR A 177 7.72 -0.95 -16.91
CA THR A 177 8.77 -0.49 -17.85
C THR A 177 10.14 -1.03 -17.44
N ALA A 178 10.47 -1.04 -16.16
CA ALA A 178 11.72 -1.63 -15.66
C ALA A 178 11.81 -3.13 -15.98
N THR A 179 10.71 -3.87 -15.85
CA THR A 179 10.65 -5.29 -16.19
C THR A 179 10.79 -5.52 -17.69
N LEU A 180 10.22 -4.64 -18.52
CA LEU A 180 10.30 -4.70 -19.98
C LEU A 180 11.69 -4.31 -20.50
N THR A 181 12.48 -3.55 -19.76
CA THR A 181 13.86 -3.18 -20.17
C THR A 181 14.77 -4.42 -20.26
N GLY A 182 14.52 -5.45 -19.46
CA GLY A 182 15.25 -6.73 -19.52
C GLY A 182 14.59 -7.79 -20.42
N PHE A 183 13.54 -7.44 -21.15
CA PHE A 183 12.79 -8.40 -21.96
C PHE A 183 13.48 -8.68 -23.31
N ASP A 184 13.69 -9.97 -23.63
CA ASP A 184 14.24 -10.38 -24.92
C ASP A 184 13.18 -10.36 -26.04
N ASN A 185 13.28 -9.40 -26.93
CA ASN A 185 12.37 -9.24 -28.07
C ASN A 185 12.42 -10.43 -29.07
N ASN A 186 13.44 -11.28 -29.02
CA ASN A 186 13.51 -12.47 -29.88
C ASN A 186 12.40 -13.48 -29.52
N LEU A 187 11.91 -13.47 -28.27
CA LEU A 187 10.78 -14.30 -27.85
C LEU A 187 9.49 -13.95 -28.61
N ILE A 188 9.28 -12.65 -28.90
CA ILE A 188 8.14 -12.19 -29.70
C ILE A 188 8.28 -12.71 -31.13
N ARG A 189 9.47 -12.55 -31.75
CA ARG A 189 9.74 -13.03 -33.08
C ARG A 189 9.59 -14.55 -33.19
N ALA A 190 10.11 -15.30 -32.24
CA ALA A 190 9.96 -16.74 -32.17
C ALA A 190 8.50 -17.19 -32.10
N SER A 191 7.68 -16.53 -31.25
CA SER A 191 6.25 -16.86 -31.14
C SER A 191 5.50 -16.60 -32.45
N GLN A 192 5.82 -15.49 -33.14
CA GLN A 192 5.23 -15.15 -34.43
C GLN A 192 5.63 -16.13 -35.52
N SER A 193 6.91 -16.56 -35.54
CA SER A 193 7.38 -17.61 -36.45
C SER A 193 6.70 -18.96 -36.27
N LEU A 194 6.20 -19.24 -35.05
CA LEU A 194 5.36 -20.41 -34.72
C LEU A 194 3.89 -20.19 -35.02
N GLY A 195 3.50 -19.09 -35.70
CA GLY A 195 2.14 -18.80 -36.11
C GLY A 195 1.25 -18.18 -35.01
N ALA A 196 1.84 -17.67 -33.90
CA ALA A 196 1.07 -16.97 -32.90
C ALA A 196 0.71 -15.55 -33.38
N ASP A 197 -0.55 -15.17 -33.23
CA ASP A 197 -1.01 -13.80 -33.43
C ASP A 197 -0.57 -12.87 -32.29
N THR A 198 -0.81 -11.58 -32.44
CA THR A 198 -0.42 -10.57 -31.45
C THR A 198 -1.05 -10.81 -30.07
N MET A 199 -2.33 -11.20 -30.01
CA MET A 199 -3.02 -11.46 -28.75
C MET A 199 -2.49 -12.71 -28.05
N ARG A 200 -2.24 -13.76 -28.81
CA ARG A 200 -1.66 -15.00 -28.28
C ARG A 200 -0.24 -14.79 -27.79
N THR A 201 0.59 -14.02 -28.53
CA THR A 201 1.93 -13.61 -28.11
C THR A 201 1.87 -12.80 -26.82
N PHE A 202 0.95 -11.85 -26.72
CA PHE A 202 0.79 -11.05 -25.52
C PHE A 202 0.45 -11.90 -24.29
N PHE A 203 -0.62 -12.68 -24.35
CA PHE A 203 -1.09 -13.43 -23.18
C PHE A 203 -0.24 -14.65 -22.83
N LYS A 204 0.42 -15.30 -23.81
CA LYS A 204 1.19 -16.53 -23.58
C LYS A 204 2.69 -16.30 -23.44
N VAL A 205 3.24 -15.19 -23.94
CA VAL A 205 4.68 -14.91 -23.90
C VAL A 205 4.98 -13.65 -23.07
N ILE A 206 4.43 -12.49 -23.47
CA ILE A 206 4.78 -11.23 -22.82
C ILE A 206 4.24 -11.18 -21.39
N MET A 207 2.92 -11.35 -21.20
CA MET A 207 2.26 -11.17 -19.92
C MET A 207 2.85 -12.07 -18.82
N PRO A 208 3.10 -13.38 -19.02
CA PRO A 208 3.70 -14.21 -17.97
C PRO A 208 5.10 -13.76 -17.55
N LEU A 209 5.88 -13.20 -18.48
CA LEU A 209 7.23 -12.73 -18.20
C LEU A 209 7.26 -11.39 -17.47
N ILE A 210 6.33 -10.49 -17.78
CA ILE A 210 6.22 -9.19 -17.10
C ILE A 210 5.33 -9.24 -15.86
N LEU A 211 4.61 -10.33 -15.62
CA LEU A 211 3.67 -10.49 -14.50
C LEU A 211 4.25 -10.08 -13.14
N PRO A 212 5.51 -10.41 -12.79
CA PRO A 212 6.09 -9.95 -11.53
C PRO A 212 6.14 -8.43 -11.41
N GLY A 213 6.46 -7.71 -12.50
CA GLY A 213 6.44 -6.25 -12.55
C GLY A 213 5.03 -5.68 -12.46
N VAL A 214 4.06 -6.30 -13.15
CA VAL A 214 2.64 -5.91 -13.09
C VAL A 214 2.08 -6.08 -11.67
N VAL A 215 2.34 -7.22 -11.03
CA VAL A 215 1.90 -7.49 -9.65
C VAL A 215 2.55 -6.52 -8.67
N SER A 216 3.85 -6.26 -8.80
CA SER A 216 4.54 -5.27 -7.96
C SER A 216 3.97 -3.87 -8.15
N GLY A 217 3.74 -3.44 -9.40
CA GLY A 217 3.11 -2.15 -9.70
C GLY A 217 1.70 -2.03 -9.15
N ALA A 218 0.89 -3.08 -9.29
CA ALA A 218 -0.45 -3.14 -8.75
C ALA A 218 -0.46 -3.02 -7.21
N LEU A 219 0.47 -3.70 -6.54
CA LEU A 219 0.61 -3.62 -5.08
C LEU A 219 0.98 -2.20 -4.63
N PHE A 220 1.94 -1.55 -5.30
CA PHE A 220 2.27 -0.16 -4.98
C PHE A 220 1.12 0.79 -5.25
N ALA A 221 0.39 0.62 -6.36
CA ALA A 221 -0.81 1.41 -6.66
C ALA A 221 -1.89 1.21 -5.59
N PHE A 222 -2.11 -0.04 -5.13
CA PHE A 222 -3.05 -0.34 -4.05
C PHE A 222 -2.65 0.30 -2.73
N ILE A 223 -1.38 0.16 -2.32
CA ILE A 223 -0.87 0.74 -1.08
C ILE A 223 -1.02 2.27 -1.12
N THR A 224 -0.62 2.90 -2.22
CA THR A 224 -0.75 4.36 -2.41
C THR A 224 -2.20 4.81 -2.31
N SER A 225 -3.13 4.10 -2.96
CA SER A 225 -4.56 4.39 -2.88
C SER A 225 -5.13 4.15 -1.48
N PHE A 226 -4.70 3.09 -0.81
CA PHE A 226 -5.21 2.68 0.49
C PHE A 226 -4.78 3.61 1.63
N ASP A 227 -3.58 4.20 1.54
CA ASP A 227 -3.00 5.11 2.54
C ASP A 227 -3.32 6.59 2.27
N GLU A 228 -4.06 6.88 1.18
CA GLU A 228 -4.31 8.25 0.73
C GLU A 228 -5.36 8.97 1.59
N VAL A 229 -4.95 10.10 2.15
CA VAL A 229 -5.79 10.98 3.00
C VAL A 229 -6.13 12.28 2.30
N VAL A 230 -5.13 12.91 1.67
CA VAL A 230 -5.21 14.30 1.22
C VAL A 230 -6.23 14.46 0.10
N VAL A 231 -6.16 13.60 -0.91
CA VAL A 231 -7.12 13.62 -2.03
C VAL A 231 -8.54 13.35 -1.53
N VAL A 232 -8.70 12.43 -0.56
CA VAL A 232 -10.02 12.13 0.02
C VAL A 232 -10.57 13.31 0.81
N LEU A 233 -9.70 14.11 1.46
CA LEU A 233 -10.12 15.35 2.15
C LEU A 233 -10.61 16.43 1.20
N PHE A 234 -10.00 16.55 0.01
CA PHE A 234 -10.38 17.58 -0.98
C PHE A 234 -11.54 17.14 -1.87
N VAL A 235 -11.52 15.93 -2.38
CA VAL A 235 -12.43 15.44 -3.44
C VAL A 235 -13.62 14.66 -2.87
N GLY A 236 -13.46 14.01 -1.71
CA GLY A 236 -14.49 13.19 -1.09
C GLY A 236 -15.46 13.97 -0.20
N SER A 237 -16.59 13.34 0.14
CA SER A 237 -17.57 13.84 1.12
C SER A 237 -17.62 12.94 2.36
N VAL A 238 -18.62 13.13 3.21
CA VAL A 238 -18.89 12.29 4.40
C VAL A 238 -19.25 10.86 4.02
N GLU A 239 -19.85 10.64 2.83
CA GLU A 239 -20.23 9.32 2.36
C GLU A 239 -19.01 8.51 1.87
N GLN A 240 -18.03 9.19 1.27
CA GLN A 240 -16.79 8.58 0.75
C GLN A 240 -15.66 8.60 1.78
N ILE A 241 -15.99 8.49 3.06
CA ILE A 241 -14.97 8.40 4.11
C ILE A 241 -14.14 7.11 3.94
N THR A 242 -12.81 7.25 4.04
CA THR A 242 -11.86 6.12 4.02
C THR A 242 -11.25 5.91 5.41
N ILE A 243 -10.60 4.76 5.65
CA ILE A 243 -9.93 4.48 6.92
C ILE A 243 -8.93 5.59 7.29
N PRO A 244 -7.96 5.97 6.40
CA PRO A 244 -6.98 7.00 6.75
C PRO A 244 -7.64 8.35 7.04
N ARG A 245 -8.67 8.73 6.28
CA ARG A 245 -9.43 9.95 6.54
C ARG A 245 -10.15 9.89 7.89
N GLN A 246 -10.73 8.74 8.26
CA GLN A 246 -11.40 8.57 9.56
C GLN A 246 -10.38 8.63 10.71
N MET A 247 -9.21 8.01 10.55
CA MET A 247 -8.12 8.10 11.52
C MET A 247 -7.64 9.55 11.69
N TRP A 248 -7.48 10.28 10.60
CA TRP A 248 -7.10 11.70 10.61
C TRP A 248 -8.13 12.58 11.33
N ALA A 249 -9.43 12.35 11.05
CA ALA A 249 -10.52 13.06 11.73
C ALA A 249 -10.53 12.74 13.23
N GLY A 250 -10.35 11.47 13.60
CA GLY A 250 -10.30 11.03 14.99
C GLY A 250 -9.14 11.65 15.77
N LEU A 251 -7.95 11.77 15.18
CA LEU A 251 -6.81 12.43 15.82
C LEU A 251 -7.03 13.94 16.06
N ARG A 252 -7.87 14.59 15.25
CA ARG A 252 -8.14 16.05 15.35
C ARG A 252 -9.33 16.40 16.23
N GLN A 253 -10.35 15.56 16.27
CA GLN A 253 -11.64 15.89 16.88
C GLN A 253 -11.86 15.13 18.19
N GLU A 254 -11.64 13.83 18.20
CA GLU A 254 -11.87 12.95 19.35
C GLU A 254 -10.82 11.86 19.37
N ILE A 255 -9.84 11.98 20.26
CA ILE A 255 -8.81 10.96 20.43
C ILE A 255 -9.44 9.72 21.07
N SER A 256 -9.92 8.78 20.26
CA SER A 256 -10.51 7.53 20.70
C SER A 256 -9.55 6.36 20.53
N PRO A 257 -9.40 5.45 21.50
CA PRO A 257 -8.58 4.25 21.35
C PRO A 257 -9.05 3.29 20.24
N THR A 258 -10.23 3.49 19.66
CA THR A 258 -10.66 2.79 18.43
C THR A 258 -9.68 2.99 17.28
N ILE A 259 -8.95 4.12 17.24
CA ILE A 259 -7.89 4.37 16.26
C ILE A 259 -6.76 3.34 16.41
N LEU A 260 -6.38 2.99 17.66
CA LEU A 260 -5.34 2.01 17.92
C LEU A 260 -5.77 0.59 17.50
N SER A 261 -7.05 0.24 17.72
CA SER A 261 -7.60 -1.04 17.23
C SER A 261 -7.60 -1.11 15.72
N MET A 262 -7.98 -0.04 15.03
CA MET A 262 -7.89 0.04 13.57
C MET A 262 -6.43 -0.04 13.09
N ALA A 263 -5.50 0.72 13.71
CA ALA A 263 -4.08 0.68 13.37
C ALA A 263 -3.51 -0.74 13.56
N THR A 264 -3.88 -1.44 14.62
CA THR A 264 -3.49 -2.84 14.87
C THR A 264 -4.00 -3.77 13.77
N CYS A 265 -5.26 -3.62 13.34
CA CYS A 265 -5.82 -4.40 12.23
C CYS A 265 -5.09 -4.11 10.91
N LEU A 266 -4.73 -2.84 10.65
CA LEU A 266 -3.98 -2.46 9.45
C LEU A 266 -2.56 -3.02 9.46
N VAL A 267 -1.88 -3.02 10.60
CA VAL A 267 -0.56 -3.65 10.76
C VAL A 267 -0.66 -5.15 10.51
N ALA A 268 -1.66 -5.83 11.10
CA ALA A 268 -1.89 -7.25 10.86
C ALA A 268 -2.18 -7.56 9.38
N LEU A 269 -3.02 -6.74 8.74
CA LEU A 269 -3.31 -6.84 7.30
C LEU A 269 -2.04 -6.66 6.46
N SER A 270 -1.22 -5.65 6.77
CA SER A 270 0.03 -5.38 6.05
C SER A 270 1.01 -6.55 6.17
N ILE A 271 1.17 -7.11 7.38
CA ILE A 271 2.00 -8.31 7.60
C ILE A 271 1.46 -9.51 6.80
N ALA A 272 0.14 -9.73 6.81
CA ALA A 272 -0.49 -10.81 6.07
C ALA A 272 -0.28 -10.66 4.54
N LEU A 273 -0.46 -9.45 4.01
CA LEU A 273 -0.24 -9.15 2.59
C LEU A 273 1.22 -9.36 2.19
N LEU A 274 2.17 -8.80 2.94
CA LEU A 274 3.60 -8.94 2.67
C LEU A 274 4.03 -10.42 2.73
N THR A 275 3.56 -11.14 3.74
CA THR A 275 3.84 -12.58 3.89
C THR A 275 3.29 -13.38 2.71
N THR A 276 2.05 -13.09 2.29
CA THR A 276 1.42 -13.75 1.15
C THR A 276 2.20 -13.49 -0.14
N VAL A 277 2.57 -12.24 -0.39
CA VAL A 277 3.37 -11.86 -1.57
C VAL A 277 4.72 -12.57 -1.57
N GLU A 278 5.42 -12.59 -0.43
CA GLU A 278 6.72 -13.25 -0.33
C GLU A 278 6.60 -14.78 -0.51
N LEU A 279 5.56 -15.41 0.03
CA LEU A 279 5.30 -16.83 -0.17
C LEU A 279 5.00 -17.16 -1.64
N LEU A 280 4.19 -16.35 -2.31
CA LEU A 280 3.89 -16.50 -3.74
C LEU A 280 5.14 -16.30 -4.59
N ARG A 281 5.96 -15.29 -4.26
CA ARG A 281 7.24 -15.05 -4.93
C ARG A 281 8.18 -16.23 -4.79
N ARG A 282 8.38 -16.76 -3.57
CA ARG A 282 9.23 -17.93 -3.31
C ARG A 282 8.71 -19.17 -4.05
N ARG A 283 7.39 -19.36 -4.10
CA ARG A 283 6.78 -20.45 -4.87
C ARG A 283 7.08 -20.31 -6.36
N SER A 284 6.94 -19.10 -6.93
CA SER A 284 7.26 -18.82 -8.33
C SER A 284 8.74 -19.06 -8.66
N GLU A 285 9.66 -18.62 -7.79
CA GLU A 285 11.11 -18.83 -7.96
C GLU A 285 11.48 -20.31 -7.93
N ARG A 286 10.87 -21.10 -7.01
CA ARG A 286 11.06 -22.57 -6.95
C ARG A 286 10.58 -23.26 -8.22
N LEU A 287 9.44 -22.86 -8.78
CA LEU A 287 8.90 -23.44 -10.02
C LEU A 287 9.78 -23.11 -11.25
N ARG A 288 10.54 -22.01 -11.18
CA ARG A 288 11.51 -21.61 -12.24
C ARG A 288 12.89 -22.24 -12.05
N GLY A 289 13.10 -23.09 -11.04
CA GLY A 289 14.38 -23.75 -10.79
C GLY A 289 15.50 -22.81 -10.28
N ILE A 290 15.16 -21.59 -9.85
CA ILE A 290 16.11 -20.63 -9.31
C ILE A 290 16.42 -21.03 -7.87
N LYS A 291 17.61 -21.61 -7.64
CA LYS A 291 18.10 -21.90 -6.27
C LYS A 291 18.37 -20.58 -5.55
N GLN A 292 17.66 -20.35 -4.45
CA GLN A 292 18.02 -19.28 -3.50
C GLN A 292 19.42 -19.55 -2.93
N ARG A 293 20.32 -18.59 -3.06
CA ARG A 293 21.59 -18.53 -2.34
C ARG A 293 21.41 -17.88 -0.97
#